data_ff89635dd9f171174b16b17ed391912d
#
_entry.id   ff89635dd9f171174b16b17ed391912d
#
_cell.length_a   1.000
_cell.length_b   1.000
_cell.length_c   1.000
_cell.angle_alpha   90.00
_cell.angle_beta   90.00
_cell.angle_gamma   90.00
#
_symmetry.space_group_name_H-M   'P 1'
#
loop_
_entity.id
_entity.type
_entity.pdbx_description
1 polymer ?
#
loop_
_entity_poly.entity_id
_entity_poly.type
_entity_poly.pdbx_seq_one_letter_code
_entity_poly.pdbx_strand_id
1 'polypeptide(L)'
;MLLGFALTQHCNLRCPHCIRDDVTSVHSLDPGLIDAVVEDALALFGDVTVSLTGGEPLLHPEFNGIIERLAQRRVPYRFVSNGWHLKRIIPVLDRYPAEAVRLSLSGATEAVHDAERGRGSFRRVLLGVALLTSRRIPAVLSIVIDRRDRHQVREAVALAEGLGCNRIHFILPQPVPGSAARNSDLPPREWWSVRREVEALAEEPGRGTAIQLDYGAPQDDEGSRCDTFALRRVYVDARGRLSTCCQLSEYGFNERDVVADLSVVRLRDVWPRYVEQLQAQEAASTRRQDRVDVLGAFPCLRCARSLGKLEWIGRYAESPWVGAA
;
A
#
# COMPACT_ATOMS: atom_id res chain seq x y z
N MET A 1 -1.38 8.74 -15.07
CA MET A 1 -0.52 8.87 -13.87
C MET A 1 -1.29 8.56 -12.61
N LEU A 2 -0.75 7.78 -11.66
CA LEU A 2 -1.37 7.54 -10.36
C LEU A 2 -0.78 8.45 -9.29
N LEU A 3 -1.62 9.27 -8.65
CA LEU A 3 -1.24 10.13 -7.54
C LEU A 3 -1.67 9.46 -6.23
N GLY A 4 -0.71 9.03 -5.41
CA GLY A 4 -0.95 8.50 -4.08
C GLY A 4 -0.85 9.60 -3.03
N PHE A 5 -1.84 9.70 -2.16
CA PHE A 5 -1.82 10.62 -1.03
C PHE A 5 -2.05 9.87 0.28
N ALA A 6 -1.17 10.04 1.25
CA ALA A 6 -1.48 9.71 2.63
C ALA A 6 -2.29 10.88 3.22
N LEU A 7 -3.60 10.73 3.35
CA LEU A 7 -4.45 11.82 3.83
C LEU A 7 -4.19 12.19 5.28
N THR A 8 -3.90 11.20 6.12
CA THR A 8 -3.64 11.41 7.54
C THR A 8 -2.79 10.28 8.10
N GLN A 9 -2.03 10.56 9.15
CA GLN A 9 -1.34 9.55 9.94
C GLN A 9 -2.26 8.96 11.01
N HIS A 10 -3.40 9.58 11.29
CA HIS A 10 -4.37 9.07 12.26
C HIS A 10 -4.98 7.74 11.80
N CYS A 11 -4.96 6.74 12.69
CA CYS A 11 -5.61 5.45 12.50
C CYS A 11 -6.28 5.00 13.80
N ASN A 12 -7.45 4.39 13.69
CA ASN A 12 -8.15 3.79 14.81
C ASN A 12 -7.66 2.37 15.15
N LEU A 13 -6.72 1.82 14.39
CA LEU A 13 -6.11 0.51 14.61
C LEU A 13 -4.59 0.65 14.85
N ARG A 14 -3.99 -0.39 15.46
CA ARG A 14 -2.55 -0.52 15.70
C ARG A 14 -2.08 -1.91 15.25
N CYS A 15 -2.06 -2.10 13.92
CA CYS A 15 -1.67 -3.38 13.32
C CYS A 15 -0.16 -3.60 13.47
N PRO A 16 0.31 -4.77 13.91
CA PRO A 16 1.74 -5.03 14.16
C PRO A 16 2.63 -4.93 12.91
N HIS A 17 2.05 -5.17 11.74
CA HIS A 17 2.74 -5.08 10.44
C HIS A 17 2.66 -3.68 9.79
N CYS A 18 2.19 -2.68 10.54
CA CYS A 18 2.01 -1.35 9.98
C CYS A 18 3.36 -0.64 9.80
N ILE A 19 3.66 -0.16 8.58
CA ILE A 19 4.90 0.59 8.31
C ILE A 19 4.95 1.95 9.02
N ARG A 20 3.86 2.40 9.65
CA ARG A 20 3.71 3.65 10.40
C ARG A 20 3.61 3.44 11.90
N ASP A 21 4.20 2.39 12.43
CA ASP A 21 4.06 2.01 13.86
C ASP A 21 4.68 3.04 14.83
N ASP A 22 5.67 3.81 14.38
CA ASP A 22 6.42 4.78 15.20
C ASP A 22 5.99 6.25 15.03
N VAL A 23 4.78 6.50 14.54
CA VAL A 23 4.30 7.87 14.37
C VAL A 23 3.99 8.52 15.71
N THR A 24 4.86 9.43 16.16
CA THR A 24 4.73 10.17 17.41
C THR A 24 3.88 11.43 17.27
N SER A 25 3.72 11.95 16.05
CA SER A 25 2.91 13.12 15.74
C SER A 25 1.90 12.79 14.64
N VAL A 26 0.66 13.25 14.79
CA VAL A 26 -0.40 13.00 13.81
C VAL A 26 -0.56 14.20 12.90
N HIS A 27 -0.21 14.02 11.63
CA HIS A 27 -0.44 15.00 10.58
C HIS A 27 -1.63 14.61 9.72
N SER A 28 -2.30 15.60 9.16
CA SER A 28 -3.32 15.44 8.13
C SER A 28 -3.00 16.40 6.98
N LEU A 29 -3.10 15.87 5.76
CA LEU A 29 -2.75 16.58 4.54
C LEU A 29 -3.77 17.71 4.27
N ASP A 30 -3.28 18.90 4.00
CA ASP A 30 -4.14 20.00 3.60
C ASP A 30 -4.85 19.70 2.26
N PRO A 31 -6.19 19.78 2.20
CA PRO A 31 -6.92 19.59 0.97
C PRO A 31 -6.55 20.56 -0.16
N GLY A 32 -6.14 21.79 0.18
CA GLY A 32 -5.64 22.76 -0.79
C GLY A 32 -4.34 22.30 -1.47
N LEU A 33 -3.48 21.59 -0.72
CA LEU A 33 -2.27 20.99 -1.29
C LEU A 33 -2.61 19.84 -2.25
N ILE A 34 -3.62 19.01 -1.92
CA ILE A 34 -4.10 17.96 -2.83
C ILE A 34 -4.57 18.59 -4.15
N ASP A 35 -5.36 19.66 -4.07
CA ASP A 35 -5.85 20.40 -5.24
C ASP A 35 -4.70 20.93 -6.11
N ALA A 36 -3.68 21.52 -5.48
CA ALA A 36 -2.51 22.07 -6.17
C ALA A 36 -1.67 20.97 -6.88
N VAL A 37 -1.48 19.82 -6.21
CA VAL A 37 -0.75 18.67 -6.78
C VAL A 37 -1.54 18.04 -7.94
N VAL A 38 -2.85 17.90 -7.81
CA VAL A 38 -3.73 17.39 -8.88
C VAL A 38 -3.70 18.31 -10.09
N GLU A 39 -3.77 19.63 -9.89
CA GLU A 39 -3.68 20.63 -10.97
C GLU A 39 -2.34 20.51 -11.73
N ASP A 40 -1.22 20.48 -11.00
CA ASP A 40 0.09 20.31 -11.62
C ASP A 40 0.22 19.00 -12.38
N ALA A 41 -0.28 17.91 -11.80
CA ALA A 41 -0.23 16.60 -12.43
C ALA A 41 -1.10 16.52 -13.69
N LEU A 42 -2.28 17.14 -13.72
CA LEU A 42 -3.11 17.25 -14.93
C LEU A 42 -2.38 18.03 -16.02
N ALA A 43 -1.70 19.12 -15.65
CA ALA A 43 -0.91 19.90 -16.60
C ALA A 43 0.31 19.14 -17.16
N LEU A 44 0.96 18.31 -16.32
CA LEU A 44 2.15 17.55 -16.71
C LEU A 44 1.82 16.27 -17.50
N PHE A 45 0.72 15.59 -17.18
CA PHE A 45 0.47 14.21 -17.62
C PHE A 45 -0.85 14.03 -18.39
N GLY A 46 -1.74 15.01 -18.35
CA GLY A 46 -3.08 14.91 -18.92
C GLY A 46 -4.02 14.07 -18.06
N ASP A 47 -3.84 12.76 -18.05
CA ASP A 47 -4.70 11.83 -17.31
C ASP A 47 -4.09 11.43 -15.96
N VAL A 48 -4.88 11.62 -14.90
CA VAL A 48 -4.49 11.23 -13.53
C VAL A 48 -5.60 10.45 -12.84
N THR A 49 -5.23 9.52 -11.99
CA THR A 49 -6.11 8.85 -11.02
C THR A 49 -5.54 9.09 -9.63
N VAL A 50 -6.40 9.38 -8.66
CA VAL A 50 -6.00 9.61 -7.27
C VAL A 50 -6.19 8.35 -6.44
N SER A 51 -5.19 8.00 -5.62
CA SER A 51 -5.24 6.90 -4.65
C SER A 51 -5.07 7.44 -3.24
N LEU A 52 -6.11 7.40 -2.44
CA LEU A 52 -6.12 7.91 -1.07
C LEU A 52 -5.79 6.79 -0.08
N THR A 53 -4.83 7.07 0.79
CA THR A 53 -4.33 6.15 1.82
C THR A 53 -3.95 6.94 3.07
N GLY A 54 -3.14 6.36 3.95
CA GLY A 54 -2.63 7.01 5.16
C GLY A 54 -2.61 6.04 6.33
N GLY A 55 -2.93 6.52 7.52
CA GLY A 55 -3.39 5.69 8.63
C GLY A 55 -4.74 5.05 8.25
N GLU A 56 -5.82 5.73 8.60
CA GLU A 56 -7.15 5.42 8.05
C GLU A 56 -7.68 6.68 7.34
N PRO A 57 -7.76 6.72 6.00
CA PRO A 57 -8.13 7.93 5.28
C PRO A 57 -9.54 8.43 5.63
N LEU A 58 -10.45 7.54 6.05
CA LEU A 58 -11.81 7.91 6.46
C LEU A 58 -11.87 8.66 7.80
N LEU A 59 -10.73 8.81 8.49
CA LEU A 59 -10.58 9.67 9.67
C LEU A 59 -10.12 11.07 9.31
N HIS A 60 -9.79 11.35 8.06
CA HIS A 60 -9.50 12.72 7.63
C HIS A 60 -10.78 13.57 7.74
N PRO A 61 -10.75 14.73 8.43
CA PRO A 61 -11.96 15.51 8.69
C PRO A 61 -12.66 15.97 7.41
N GLU A 62 -11.89 16.26 6.37
CA GLU A 62 -12.41 16.73 5.08
C GLU A 62 -12.46 15.64 3.99
N PHE A 63 -12.48 14.34 4.35
CA PHE A 63 -12.50 13.26 3.36
C PHE A 63 -13.60 13.45 2.30
N ASN A 64 -14.81 13.76 2.73
CA ASN A 64 -15.94 13.96 1.82
C ASN A 64 -15.72 15.16 0.88
N GLY A 65 -15.22 16.28 1.41
CA GLY A 65 -14.90 17.46 0.61
C GLY A 65 -13.78 17.20 -0.42
N ILE A 66 -12.79 16.36 -0.08
CA ILE A 66 -11.75 15.93 -1.03
C ILE A 66 -12.38 15.16 -2.18
N ILE A 67 -13.27 14.19 -1.88
CA ILE A 67 -13.97 13.41 -2.93
C ILE A 67 -14.81 14.32 -3.83
N GLU A 68 -15.55 15.26 -3.26
CA GLU A 68 -16.36 16.21 -4.03
C GLU A 68 -15.50 17.07 -4.97
N ARG A 69 -14.35 17.56 -4.50
CA ARG A 69 -13.40 18.34 -5.33
C ARG A 69 -12.80 17.50 -6.47
N LEU A 70 -12.44 16.25 -6.22
CA LEU A 70 -11.96 15.33 -7.26
C LEU A 70 -13.06 15.07 -8.32
N ALA A 71 -14.30 14.82 -7.86
CA ALA A 71 -15.44 14.59 -8.75
C ALA A 71 -15.77 15.82 -9.62
N GLN A 72 -15.73 17.03 -9.05
CA GLN A 72 -15.92 18.29 -9.80
C GLN A 72 -14.88 18.46 -10.92
N ARG A 73 -13.64 18.00 -10.69
CA ARG A 73 -12.56 18.00 -11.69
C ARG A 73 -12.60 16.78 -12.64
N ARG A 74 -13.57 15.87 -12.46
CA ARG A 74 -13.66 14.58 -13.17
C ARG A 74 -12.39 13.73 -13.03
N VAL A 75 -11.72 13.84 -11.88
CA VAL A 75 -10.55 13.04 -11.55
C VAL A 75 -11.02 11.75 -10.88
N PRO A 76 -10.77 10.59 -11.50
CA PRO A 76 -11.11 9.31 -10.90
C PRO A 76 -10.31 9.07 -9.61
N TYR A 77 -10.94 8.40 -8.65
CA TYR A 77 -10.27 8.11 -7.40
C TYR A 77 -10.56 6.72 -6.87
N ARG A 78 -9.63 6.22 -6.08
CA ARG A 78 -9.73 5.00 -5.29
C ARG A 78 -9.14 5.24 -3.91
N PHE A 79 -9.47 4.39 -2.93
CA PHE A 79 -8.88 4.50 -1.60
C PHE A 79 -8.73 3.15 -0.93
N VAL A 80 -7.88 3.13 0.12
CA VAL A 80 -7.63 1.98 0.98
C VAL A 80 -8.24 2.26 2.33
N SER A 81 -8.97 1.31 2.93
CA SER A 81 -9.58 1.46 4.26
C SER A 81 -9.51 0.15 5.05
N ASN A 82 -9.47 0.25 6.35
CA ASN A 82 -9.65 -0.87 7.26
C ASN A 82 -11.13 -1.30 7.43
N GLY A 83 -12.06 -0.63 6.75
CA GLY A 83 -13.50 -0.94 6.73
C GLY A 83 -14.27 -0.41 7.93
N TRP A 84 -13.63 0.07 8.99
CA TRP A 84 -14.29 0.45 10.25
C TRP A 84 -15.31 1.58 10.08
N HIS A 85 -14.97 2.57 9.27
CA HIS A 85 -15.78 3.78 9.07
C HIS A 85 -16.51 3.82 7.72
N LEU A 86 -16.41 2.76 6.89
CA LEU A 86 -16.92 2.79 5.52
C LEU A 86 -18.41 3.12 5.42
N LYS A 87 -19.23 2.62 6.35
CA LYS A 87 -20.67 2.90 6.38
C LYS A 87 -20.98 4.42 6.39
N ARG A 88 -20.12 5.24 7.00
CA ARG A 88 -20.34 6.70 7.12
C ARG A 88 -20.24 7.43 5.78
N ILE A 89 -19.45 6.90 4.85
CA ILE A 89 -19.19 7.55 3.56
C ILE A 89 -20.04 6.98 2.41
N ILE A 90 -20.90 6.01 2.68
CA ILE A 90 -21.78 5.44 1.66
C ILE A 90 -22.59 6.50 0.92
N PRO A 91 -23.20 7.51 1.59
CA PRO A 91 -23.93 8.57 0.87
C PRO A 91 -23.06 9.37 -0.11
N VAL A 92 -21.77 9.55 0.20
CA VAL A 92 -20.81 10.20 -0.70
C VAL A 92 -20.45 9.29 -1.87
N LEU A 93 -20.24 8.00 -1.61
CA LEU A 93 -19.98 7.00 -2.66
C LEU A 93 -21.19 6.78 -3.58
N ASP A 94 -22.41 6.87 -3.07
CA ASP A 94 -23.64 6.81 -3.89
C ASP A 94 -23.71 7.99 -4.87
N ARG A 95 -23.21 9.16 -4.48
CA ARG A 95 -23.19 10.36 -5.33
C ARG A 95 -21.96 10.45 -6.24
N TYR A 96 -20.81 10.04 -5.72
CA TYR A 96 -19.52 10.11 -6.39
C TYR A 96 -18.80 8.76 -6.26
N PRO A 97 -19.13 7.78 -7.10
CA PRO A 97 -18.58 6.42 -6.96
C PRO A 97 -17.07 6.39 -7.17
N ALA A 98 -16.38 5.64 -6.32
CA ALA A 98 -14.96 5.36 -6.48
C ALA A 98 -14.71 4.37 -7.62
N GLU A 99 -13.58 4.47 -8.32
CA GLU A 99 -13.14 3.43 -9.28
C GLU A 99 -12.94 2.08 -8.59
N ALA A 100 -12.45 2.09 -7.37
CA ALA A 100 -12.31 0.90 -6.52
C ALA A 100 -12.12 1.29 -5.05
N VAL A 101 -12.61 0.46 -4.16
CA VAL A 101 -12.33 0.55 -2.72
C VAL A 101 -11.55 -0.69 -2.30
N ARG A 102 -10.37 -0.48 -1.76
CA ARG A 102 -9.51 -1.54 -1.24
C ARG A 102 -9.73 -1.67 0.26
N LEU A 103 -10.19 -2.84 0.70
CA LEU A 103 -10.40 -3.17 2.10
C LEU A 103 -9.27 -4.06 2.60
N SER A 104 -8.71 -3.69 3.75
CA SER A 104 -7.56 -4.39 4.34
C SER A 104 -8.01 -5.64 5.09
N LEU A 105 -7.48 -6.78 4.71
CA LEU A 105 -7.70 -8.08 5.34
C LEU A 105 -6.40 -8.57 6.01
N SER A 106 -6.51 -9.37 7.08
CA SER A 106 -5.40 -10.08 7.74
C SER A 106 -5.89 -11.46 8.16
N GLY A 107 -5.91 -12.39 7.20
CA GLY A 107 -6.47 -13.74 7.36
C GLY A 107 -7.91 -13.88 6.87
N ALA A 108 -8.26 -15.10 6.45
CA ALA A 108 -9.55 -15.45 5.87
C ALA A 108 -10.63 -15.76 6.92
N THR A 109 -10.28 -15.80 8.21
CA THR A 109 -11.18 -16.09 9.33
C THR A 109 -11.21 -14.94 10.33
N GLU A 110 -12.35 -14.82 11.05
CA GLU A 110 -12.52 -13.82 12.11
C GLU A 110 -11.41 -13.93 13.17
N ALA A 111 -11.07 -15.15 13.57
CA ALA A 111 -10.06 -15.40 14.62
C ALA A 111 -8.68 -14.86 14.22
N VAL A 112 -8.21 -15.13 12.99
CA VAL A 112 -6.90 -14.69 12.51
C VAL A 112 -6.90 -13.20 12.25
N HIS A 113 -7.92 -12.67 11.56
CA HIS A 113 -8.03 -11.26 11.24
C HIS A 113 -8.11 -10.38 12.50
N ASP A 114 -9.00 -10.74 13.44
CA ASP A 114 -9.24 -9.94 14.64
C ASP A 114 -8.06 -9.96 15.61
N ALA A 115 -7.27 -11.05 15.62
CA ALA A 115 -6.02 -11.11 16.38
C ALA A 115 -5.00 -10.04 15.93
N GLU A 116 -5.03 -9.64 14.65
CA GLU A 116 -4.16 -8.62 14.08
C GLU A 116 -4.73 -7.20 14.17
N ARG A 117 -6.03 -7.07 13.90
CA ARG A 117 -6.67 -5.77 13.69
C ARG A 117 -7.64 -5.37 14.77
N GLY A 118 -7.84 -6.25 15.78
CA GLY A 118 -8.76 -6.02 16.88
C GLY A 118 -10.15 -6.58 16.63
N ARG A 119 -10.80 -6.93 17.74
CA ARG A 119 -12.09 -7.62 17.78
C ARG A 119 -13.18 -6.89 16.98
N GLY A 120 -13.86 -7.64 16.11
CA GLY A 120 -14.98 -7.16 15.30
C GLY A 120 -14.56 -6.47 14.01
N SER A 121 -13.24 -6.34 13.72
CA SER A 121 -12.75 -5.72 12.49
C SER A 121 -13.05 -6.60 11.26
N PHE A 122 -13.00 -7.93 11.39
CA PHE A 122 -13.37 -8.84 10.30
C PHE A 122 -14.79 -8.59 9.79
N ARG A 123 -15.75 -8.53 10.70
CA ARG A 123 -17.15 -8.26 10.36
C ARG A 123 -17.34 -6.89 9.69
N ARG A 124 -16.52 -5.90 10.06
CA ARG A 124 -16.53 -4.57 9.42
C ARG A 124 -16.06 -4.64 7.98
N VAL A 125 -15.02 -5.44 7.69
CA VAL A 125 -14.55 -5.67 6.31
C VAL A 125 -15.64 -6.37 5.50
N LEU A 126 -16.25 -7.46 6.00
CA LEU A 126 -17.32 -8.18 5.31
C LEU A 126 -18.52 -7.27 4.99
N LEU A 127 -18.97 -6.49 5.98
CA LEU A 127 -20.03 -5.50 5.79
C LEU A 127 -19.62 -4.46 4.73
N GLY A 128 -18.36 -4.01 4.79
CA GLY A 128 -17.81 -3.06 3.81
C GLY A 128 -17.88 -3.60 2.39
N VAL A 129 -17.44 -4.85 2.17
CA VAL A 129 -17.55 -5.49 0.85
C VAL A 129 -19.00 -5.57 0.40
N ALA A 130 -19.92 -6.05 1.26
CA ALA A 130 -21.34 -6.15 0.92
C ALA A 130 -21.97 -4.80 0.55
N LEU A 131 -21.61 -3.72 1.26
CA LEU A 131 -22.07 -2.36 0.95
C LEU A 131 -21.56 -1.85 -0.40
N LEU A 132 -20.34 -2.20 -0.78
CA LEU A 132 -19.74 -1.80 -2.06
C LEU A 132 -20.33 -2.62 -3.22
N THR A 133 -20.35 -3.95 -3.10
CA THR A 133 -20.82 -4.85 -4.16
C THR A 133 -22.30 -4.63 -4.47
N SER A 134 -23.15 -4.39 -3.46
CA SER A 134 -24.57 -4.05 -3.67
C SER A 134 -24.78 -2.75 -4.46
N ARG A 135 -23.76 -1.89 -4.50
CA ARG A 135 -23.76 -0.61 -5.25
C ARG A 135 -22.97 -0.69 -6.56
N ARG A 136 -22.47 -1.87 -6.91
CA ARG A 136 -21.59 -2.06 -8.07
C ARG A 136 -20.30 -1.22 -8.02
N ILE A 137 -19.86 -0.85 -6.81
CA ILE A 137 -18.56 -0.21 -6.60
C ILE A 137 -17.52 -1.33 -6.49
N PRO A 138 -16.47 -1.33 -7.32
CA PRO A 138 -15.46 -2.38 -7.30
C PRO A 138 -14.80 -2.51 -5.93
N ALA A 139 -14.94 -3.70 -5.30
CA ALA A 139 -14.31 -4.04 -4.04
C ALA A 139 -13.05 -4.87 -4.28
N VAL A 140 -11.96 -4.48 -3.62
CA VAL A 140 -10.67 -5.18 -3.64
C VAL A 140 -10.33 -5.58 -2.22
N LEU A 141 -10.08 -6.86 -1.96
CA LEU A 141 -9.47 -7.28 -0.69
C LEU A 141 -7.95 -7.21 -0.81
N SER A 142 -7.29 -6.62 0.18
CA SER A 142 -5.83 -6.63 0.29
C SER A 142 -5.42 -7.34 1.55
N ILE A 143 -4.65 -8.41 1.41
CA ILE A 143 -4.17 -9.22 2.51
C ILE A 143 -2.64 -9.10 2.62
N VAL A 144 -2.18 -8.73 3.80
CA VAL A 144 -0.76 -8.79 4.16
C VAL A 144 -0.50 -10.18 4.70
N ILE A 145 0.39 -10.94 4.06
CA ILE A 145 0.67 -12.31 4.45
C ILE A 145 1.77 -12.35 5.52
N ASP A 146 1.49 -13.04 6.61
CA ASP A 146 2.46 -13.37 7.65
C ASP A 146 2.43 -14.87 8.00
N ARG A 147 3.17 -15.30 9.05
CA ARG A 147 3.23 -16.70 9.45
C ARG A 147 1.87 -17.27 9.88
N ARG A 148 0.94 -16.43 10.37
CA ARG A 148 -0.35 -16.88 10.91
C ARG A 148 -1.37 -17.15 9.83
N ASP A 149 -1.34 -16.41 8.75
CA ASP A 149 -2.30 -16.52 7.65
C ASP A 149 -1.73 -17.17 6.38
N ARG A 150 -0.42 -17.51 6.38
CA ARG A 150 0.25 -18.17 5.25
C ARG A 150 -0.52 -19.38 4.71
N HIS A 151 -1.14 -20.15 5.59
CA HIS A 151 -1.92 -21.32 5.23
C HIS A 151 -3.34 -21.01 4.74
N GLN A 152 -3.77 -19.75 4.76
CA GLN A 152 -5.11 -19.29 4.40
C GLN A 152 -5.18 -18.62 3.00
N VAL A 153 -4.16 -18.76 2.17
CA VAL A 153 -4.13 -18.13 0.83
C VAL A 153 -5.33 -18.56 -0.02
N ARG A 154 -5.60 -19.86 -0.09
CA ARG A 154 -6.73 -20.43 -0.86
C ARG A 154 -8.08 -20.02 -0.26
N GLU A 155 -8.22 -20.07 1.05
CA GLU A 155 -9.41 -19.65 1.77
C GLU A 155 -9.70 -18.16 1.59
N ALA A 156 -8.66 -17.33 1.54
CA ALA A 156 -8.80 -15.90 1.29
C ALA A 156 -9.30 -15.61 -0.14
N VAL A 157 -8.84 -16.38 -1.12
CA VAL A 157 -9.36 -16.31 -2.50
C VAL A 157 -10.84 -16.73 -2.53
N ALA A 158 -11.19 -17.85 -1.91
CA ALA A 158 -12.57 -18.32 -1.84
C ALA A 158 -13.49 -17.32 -1.12
N LEU A 159 -13.00 -16.68 -0.05
CA LEU A 159 -13.73 -15.62 0.64
C LEU A 159 -13.97 -14.41 -0.30
N ALA A 160 -12.95 -13.96 -1.04
CA ALA A 160 -13.08 -12.85 -1.97
C ALA A 160 -14.10 -13.15 -3.08
N GLU A 161 -14.08 -14.36 -3.62
CA GLU A 161 -15.03 -14.84 -4.64
C GLU A 161 -16.45 -14.91 -4.08
N GLY A 162 -16.63 -15.53 -2.91
CA GLY A 162 -17.93 -15.64 -2.24
C GLY A 162 -18.57 -14.30 -1.89
N LEU A 163 -17.75 -13.27 -1.66
CA LEU A 163 -18.18 -11.89 -1.40
C LEU A 163 -18.40 -11.07 -2.68
N GLY A 164 -18.08 -11.59 -3.86
CA GLY A 164 -18.17 -10.87 -5.13
C GLY A 164 -17.13 -9.76 -5.30
N CYS A 165 -15.95 -9.90 -4.69
CA CYS A 165 -14.88 -8.95 -4.87
C CYS A 165 -14.33 -8.99 -6.31
N ASN A 166 -14.01 -7.84 -6.87
CA ASN A 166 -13.40 -7.76 -8.19
C ASN A 166 -11.95 -8.27 -8.20
N ARG A 167 -11.26 -8.15 -7.05
CA ARG A 167 -9.85 -8.55 -6.92
C ARG A 167 -9.50 -8.90 -5.49
N ILE A 168 -8.56 -9.83 -5.33
CA ILE A 168 -7.76 -10.01 -4.11
C ILE A 168 -6.30 -9.71 -4.40
N HIS A 169 -5.65 -8.95 -3.51
CA HIS A 169 -4.25 -8.52 -3.63
C HIS A 169 -3.45 -9.01 -2.44
N PHE A 170 -2.52 -9.92 -2.66
CA PHE A 170 -1.59 -10.43 -1.67
C PHE A 170 -0.37 -9.53 -1.59
N ILE A 171 -0.04 -9.05 -0.39
CA ILE A 171 1.00 -8.06 -0.14
C ILE A 171 2.12 -8.68 0.68
N LEU A 172 3.35 -8.52 0.21
CA LEU A 172 4.55 -8.72 1.01
C LEU A 172 4.68 -7.54 1.98
N PRO A 173 4.60 -7.76 3.31
CA PRO A 173 4.87 -6.68 4.25
C PRO A 173 6.34 -6.28 4.20
N GLN A 174 6.60 -4.99 4.36
CA GLN A 174 7.93 -4.52 4.76
C GLN A 174 8.18 -4.98 6.20
N PRO A 175 9.37 -5.52 6.56
CA PRO A 175 9.71 -5.80 7.94
C PRO A 175 9.59 -4.53 8.80
N VAL A 176 8.93 -4.61 9.93
CA VAL A 176 8.78 -3.48 10.87
C VAL A 176 9.10 -3.95 12.30
N PRO A 177 9.46 -3.04 13.23
CA PRO A 177 9.74 -3.43 14.61
C PRO A 177 8.63 -4.25 15.25
N GLY A 178 7.36 -3.92 14.98
CA GLY A 178 6.21 -4.66 15.51
C GLY A 178 6.12 -6.10 15.03
N SER A 179 6.35 -6.36 13.74
CA SER A 179 6.37 -7.72 13.18
C SER A 179 7.62 -8.49 13.60
N ALA A 180 8.78 -7.83 13.61
CA ALA A 180 10.04 -8.42 14.06
C ALA A 180 10.01 -8.83 15.53
N ALA A 181 9.47 -7.99 16.43
CA ALA A 181 9.31 -8.27 17.85
C ALA A 181 8.37 -9.47 18.12
N ARG A 182 7.40 -9.73 17.23
CA ARG A 182 6.46 -10.86 17.32
C ARG A 182 6.92 -12.08 16.53
N ASN A 183 8.05 -12.00 15.84
CA ASN A 183 8.54 -13.02 14.91
C ASN A 183 7.41 -13.49 13.94
N SER A 184 6.62 -12.54 13.44
CA SER A 184 5.48 -12.84 12.58
C SER A 184 5.82 -12.83 11.09
N ASP A 185 6.99 -12.27 10.70
CA ASP A 185 7.42 -12.24 9.32
C ASP A 185 7.69 -13.65 8.76
N LEU A 186 7.29 -13.90 7.53
CA LEU A 186 7.65 -15.12 6.82
C LEU A 186 9.14 -15.11 6.46
N PRO A 187 9.83 -16.26 6.61
CA PRO A 187 11.18 -16.41 6.07
C PRO A 187 11.22 -16.17 4.56
N PRO A 188 12.31 -15.59 4.03
CA PRO A 188 12.44 -15.32 2.59
C PRO A 188 12.16 -16.53 1.69
N ARG A 189 12.63 -17.73 2.11
CA ARG A 189 12.42 -18.98 1.36
C ARG A 189 10.94 -19.39 1.22
N GLU A 190 10.10 -19.04 2.22
CA GLU A 190 8.68 -19.38 2.19
C GLU A 190 7.89 -18.51 1.22
N TRP A 191 8.38 -17.30 0.92
CA TRP A 191 7.77 -16.40 -0.05
C TRP A 191 7.75 -16.96 -1.47
N TRP A 192 8.72 -17.79 -1.84
CA TRP A 192 8.70 -18.49 -3.13
C TRP A 192 7.54 -19.48 -3.23
N SER A 193 7.19 -20.15 -2.13
CA SER A 193 6.02 -21.03 -2.11
C SER A 193 4.71 -20.25 -2.12
N VAL A 194 4.65 -19.08 -1.44
CA VAL A 194 3.50 -18.16 -1.53
C VAL A 194 3.31 -17.70 -2.98
N ARG A 195 4.37 -17.24 -3.61
CA ARG A 195 4.32 -16.78 -5.01
C ARG A 195 3.75 -17.86 -5.92
N ARG A 196 4.33 -19.07 -5.91
CA ARG A 196 3.87 -20.18 -6.75
C ARG A 196 2.40 -20.56 -6.50
N GLU A 197 1.97 -20.55 -5.23
CA GLU A 197 0.58 -20.83 -4.88
C GLU A 197 -0.37 -19.76 -5.41
N VAL A 198 -0.02 -18.48 -5.24
CA VAL A 198 -0.84 -17.35 -5.72
C VAL A 198 -0.90 -17.35 -7.26
N GLU A 199 0.23 -17.61 -7.95
CA GLU A 199 0.29 -17.69 -9.40
C GLU A 199 -0.56 -18.88 -9.93
N ALA A 200 -0.45 -20.07 -9.32
CA ALA A 200 -1.27 -21.22 -9.69
C ALA A 200 -2.78 -20.93 -9.48
N LEU A 201 -3.15 -20.28 -8.39
CA LEU A 201 -4.54 -19.88 -8.16
C LEU A 201 -5.02 -18.84 -9.18
N ALA A 202 -4.16 -17.93 -9.63
CA ALA A 202 -4.50 -16.93 -10.64
C ALA A 202 -4.74 -17.53 -12.03
N GLU A 203 -4.10 -18.67 -12.34
CA GLU A 203 -4.24 -19.40 -13.59
C GLU A 203 -5.45 -20.36 -13.62
N GLU A 204 -6.08 -20.64 -12.48
CA GLU A 204 -7.26 -21.52 -12.44
C GLU A 204 -8.42 -20.88 -13.24
N PRO A 205 -9.01 -21.63 -14.22
CA PRO A 205 -10.06 -21.07 -15.09
C PRO A 205 -11.38 -20.85 -14.35
N GLY A 206 -12.20 -19.94 -14.89
CA GLY A 206 -13.57 -19.70 -14.41
C GLY A 206 -13.69 -18.80 -13.18
N ARG A 207 -12.61 -18.16 -12.75
CA ARG A 207 -12.65 -17.21 -11.62
C ARG A 207 -13.30 -15.88 -11.99
N GLY A 208 -14.21 -15.40 -11.13
CA GLY A 208 -14.78 -14.05 -11.22
C GLY A 208 -13.94 -12.97 -10.53
N THR A 209 -12.99 -13.38 -9.66
CA THR A 209 -12.14 -12.50 -8.88
C THR A 209 -10.70 -12.54 -9.42
N ALA A 210 -10.15 -11.40 -9.79
CA ALA A 210 -8.74 -11.31 -10.21
C ALA A 210 -7.82 -11.49 -8.99
N ILE A 211 -6.77 -12.31 -9.15
CA ILE A 211 -5.76 -12.53 -8.11
C ILE A 211 -4.50 -11.76 -8.47
N GLN A 212 -3.94 -11.00 -7.54
CA GLN A 212 -2.73 -10.21 -7.74
C GLN A 212 -1.76 -10.44 -6.60
N LEU A 213 -0.48 -10.63 -6.92
CA LEU A 213 0.62 -10.59 -5.97
C LEU A 213 1.30 -9.23 -6.02
N ASP A 214 1.77 -8.75 -4.86
CA ASP A 214 2.50 -7.48 -4.76
C ASP A 214 3.83 -7.53 -5.53
N TYR A 215 4.22 -6.39 -6.11
CA TYR A 215 5.51 -6.25 -6.80
C TYR A 215 6.72 -6.54 -5.89
N GLY A 216 6.58 -6.32 -4.58
CA GLY A 216 7.61 -6.61 -3.58
C GLY A 216 7.89 -8.10 -3.36
N ALA A 217 7.00 -9.00 -3.79
CA ALA A 217 7.21 -10.45 -3.72
C ALA A 217 8.46 -10.88 -4.50
N PRO A 218 9.10 -12.04 -4.17
CA PRO A 218 10.33 -12.45 -4.81
C PRO A 218 10.15 -12.64 -6.32
N GLN A 219 11.17 -12.27 -7.09
CA GLN A 219 11.18 -12.34 -8.56
C GLN A 219 12.42 -13.11 -9.05
N ASP A 220 12.24 -13.92 -10.09
CA ASP A 220 13.32 -14.73 -10.69
C ASP A 220 14.22 -13.89 -11.62
N ASP A 221 13.64 -12.85 -12.25
CA ASP A 221 14.31 -12.06 -13.29
C ASP A 221 13.93 -10.57 -13.23
N GLU A 222 14.42 -9.82 -14.21
CA GLU A 222 14.17 -8.38 -14.38
C GLU A 222 12.80 -8.06 -15.02
N GLY A 223 11.89 -9.04 -15.11
CA GLY A 223 10.75 -9.04 -16.03
C GLY A 223 9.77 -7.88 -15.92
N SER A 224 9.64 -7.23 -14.78
CA SER A 224 8.74 -6.08 -14.66
C SER A 224 9.41 -4.89 -13.97
N ARG A 225 9.24 -3.70 -14.52
CA ARG A 225 9.71 -2.47 -13.91
C ARG A 225 8.67 -1.93 -12.93
N CYS A 226 9.11 -1.54 -11.74
CA CYS A 226 8.27 -0.91 -10.71
C CYS A 226 7.54 0.32 -11.28
N ASP A 227 6.24 0.48 -10.96
CA ASP A 227 5.43 1.62 -11.43
C ASP A 227 6.05 2.98 -11.05
N THR A 228 6.73 3.06 -9.91
CA THR A 228 7.43 4.28 -9.51
C THR A 228 8.59 4.60 -10.44
N PHE A 229 9.48 3.64 -10.71
CA PHE A 229 10.59 3.83 -11.63
C PHE A 229 10.14 3.99 -13.08
N ALA A 230 9.01 3.39 -13.44
CA ALA A 230 8.37 3.60 -14.75
C ALA A 230 7.64 4.96 -14.85
N LEU A 231 7.77 5.83 -13.84
CA LEU A 231 7.11 7.15 -13.77
C LEU A 231 5.58 7.08 -13.93
N ARG A 232 4.96 6.00 -13.44
CA ARG A 232 3.50 5.81 -13.47
C ARG A 232 2.84 6.18 -12.16
N ARG A 233 3.65 6.45 -11.12
CA ARG A 233 3.16 6.75 -9.77
C ARG A 233 3.95 7.88 -9.12
N VAL A 234 3.22 8.77 -8.44
CA VAL A 234 3.75 9.81 -7.56
C VAL A 234 3.15 9.57 -6.17
N TYR A 235 3.89 9.83 -5.10
CA TYR A 235 3.39 9.68 -3.74
C TYR A 235 3.70 10.90 -2.88
N VAL A 236 2.67 11.38 -2.17
CA VAL A 236 2.75 12.49 -1.22
C VAL A 236 2.30 11.99 0.16
N ASP A 237 3.13 12.20 1.17
CA ASP A 237 2.84 11.79 2.54
C ASP A 237 1.88 12.78 3.25
N ALA A 238 1.47 12.42 4.47
CA ALA A 238 0.52 13.23 5.25
C ALA A 238 1.09 14.56 5.74
N ARG A 239 2.40 14.80 5.58
CA ARG A 239 3.07 16.08 5.85
C ARG A 239 3.18 16.96 4.60
N GLY A 240 2.68 16.50 3.45
CA GLY A 240 2.81 17.21 2.18
C GLY A 240 4.13 16.97 1.45
N ARG A 241 4.92 15.96 1.84
CA ARG A 241 6.23 15.72 1.25
C ARG A 241 6.13 14.73 0.09
N LEU A 242 6.78 15.08 -1.01
CA LEU A 242 6.96 14.20 -2.17
C LEU A 242 7.98 13.13 -1.82
N SER A 243 7.56 11.89 -1.75
CA SER A 243 8.41 10.73 -1.50
C SER A 243 8.57 9.88 -2.77
N THR A 244 9.72 9.22 -2.91
CA THR A 244 9.96 8.35 -4.05
C THR A 244 8.99 7.16 -4.11
N CYS A 245 8.51 6.64 -2.97
CA CYS A 245 7.61 5.50 -2.96
C CYS A 245 6.75 5.44 -1.68
N CYS A 246 5.49 4.98 -1.82
CA CYS A 246 4.59 4.77 -0.68
C CYS A 246 5.09 3.70 0.32
N GLN A 247 5.91 2.76 -0.12
CA GLN A 247 6.49 1.71 0.72
C GLN A 247 7.75 2.19 1.49
N LEU A 248 8.32 3.31 1.08
CA LEU A 248 9.52 3.89 1.69
C LEU A 248 9.18 5.09 2.57
N SER A 249 8.07 5.76 2.26
CA SER A 249 7.60 6.92 3.00
C SER A 249 7.27 6.54 4.45
N GLU A 250 7.84 7.30 5.41
CA GLU A 250 7.66 7.07 6.85
C GLU A 250 8.14 5.69 7.33
N TYR A 251 9.07 5.05 6.60
CA TYR A 251 9.62 3.74 6.90
C TYR A 251 11.12 3.81 7.18
N GLY A 252 11.62 2.98 8.12
CA GLY A 252 13.04 2.76 8.35
C GLY A 252 13.79 3.91 9.01
N PHE A 253 13.10 4.79 9.75
CA PHE A 253 13.66 5.83 10.62
C PHE A 253 14.55 6.89 9.94
N ASN A 254 14.47 7.04 8.62
CA ASN A 254 15.15 8.10 7.89
C ASN A 254 14.26 8.65 6.77
N GLU A 255 14.64 9.80 6.23
CA GLU A 255 13.88 10.54 5.21
C GLU A 255 14.60 10.59 3.84
N ARG A 256 15.49 9.64 3.56
CA ARG A 256 16.28 9.62 2.29
C ARG A 256 15.42 9.40 1.05
N ASP A 257 14.18 8.99 1.20
CA ASP A 257 13.17 8.88 0.14
C ASP A 257 12.44 10.19 -0.14
N VAL A 258 12.56 11.21 0.72
CA VAL A 258 11.90 12.51 0.55
C VAL A 258 12.66 13.36 -0.46
N VAL A 259 11.95 13.84 -1.49
CA VAL A 259 12.49 14.66 -2.57
C VAL A 259 12.27 16.14 -2.32
N ALA A 260 11.07 16.51 -1.88
CA ALA A 260 10.67 17.90 -1.66
C ALA A 260 9.48 18.01 -0.70
N ASP A 261 9.28 19.18 -0.13
CA ASP A 261 8.09 19.59 0.59
C ASP A 261 7.17 20.38 -0.37
N LEU A 262 6.04 19.78 -0.74
CA LEU A 262 5.10 20.38 -1.68
C LEU A 262 4.23 21.49 -1.06
N SER A 263 4.33 21.72 0.26
CA SER A 263 3.76 22.90 0.89
C SER A 263 4.53 24.18 0.57
N VAL A 264 5.80 24.04 0.13
CA VAL A 264 6.72 25.12 -0.17
C VAL A 264 6.95 25.29 -1.67
N VAL A 265 6.98 24.18 -2.43
CA VAL A 265 7.27 24.17 -3.86
C VAL A 265 6.19 23.44 -4.63
N ARG A 266 5.99 23.78 -5.92
CA ARG A 266 5.00 23.10 -6.76
C ARG A 266 5.56 21.80 -7.35
N LEU A 267 4.68 20.79 -7.53
CA LEU A 267 5.07 19.50 -8.14
C LEU A 267 5.72 19.71 -9.52
N ARG A 268 5.18 20.60 -10.36
CA ARG A 268 5.71 20.90 -11.69
C ARG A 268 7.15 21.41 -11.67
N ASP A 269 7.51 22.18 -10.63
CA ASP A 269 8.83 22.81 -10.53
C ASP A 269 9.89 21.80 -10.04
N VAL A 270 9.51 20.82 -9.21
CA VAL A 270 10.42 19.80 -8.69
C VAL A 270 10.42 18.51 -9.50
N TRP A 271 9.57 18.40 -10.52
CA TRP A 271 9.43 17.19 -11.33
C TRP A 271 10.76 16.70 -11.96
N PRO A 272 11.60 17.57 -12.56
CA PRO A 272 12.90 17.13 -13.10
C PRO A 272 13.79 16.51 -12.02
N ARG A 273 13.88 17.14 -10.85
CA ARG A 273 14.66 16.63 -9.70
C ARG A 273 14.11 15.30 -9.19
N TYR A 274 12.78 15.14 -9.17
CA TYR A 274 12.13 13.88 -8.79
C TYR A 274 12.54 12.73 -9.73
N VAL A 275 12.53 12.99 -11.04
CA VAL A 275 12.94 12.00 -12.05
C VAL A 275 14.41 11.61 -11.88
N GLU A 276 15.31 12.59 -11.70
CA GLU A 276 16.74 12.35 -11.46
C GLU A 276 16.97 11.48 -10.21
N GLN A 277 16.28 11.78 -9.12
CA GLN A 277 16.39 11.01 -7.87
C GLN A 277 15.87 9.57 -8.04
N LEU A 278 14.78 9.38 -8.77
CA LEU A 278 14.26 8.03 -9.08
C LEU A 278 15.24 7.24 -9.94
N GLN A 279 15.85 7.84 -10.95
CA GLN A 279 16.87 7.19 -11.79
C GLN A 279 18.10 6.77 -10.97
N ALA A 280 18.58 7.66 -10.11
CA ALA A 280 19.69 7.37 -9.21
C ALA A 280 19.35 6.23 -8.22
N GLN A 281 18.15 6.22 -7.68
CA GLN A 281 17.67 5.17 -6.76
C GLN A 281 17.47 3.84 -7.49
N GLU A 282 16.91 3.83 -8.70
CA GLU A 282 16.79 2.64 -9.53
C GLU A 282 18.18 2.04 -9.81
N ALA A 283 19.12 2.86 -10.26
CA ALA A 283 20.51 2.43 -10.49
C ALA A 283 21.18 1.88 -9.23
N ALA A 284 20.95 2.50 -8.06
CA ALA A 284 21.48 2.03 -6.79
C ALA A 284 20.88 0.67 -6.38
N SER A 285 19.55 0.51 -6.52
CA SER A 285 18.83 -0.70 -6.12
C SER A 285 19.00 -1.90 -7.07
N THR A 286 19.53 -1.66 -8.28
CA THR A 286 19.72 -2.71 -9.31
C THR A 286 21.17 -3.15 -9.48
N ARG A 287 22.10 -2.65 -8.68
CA ARG A 287 23.51 -3.06 -8.74
C ARG A 287 23.65 -4.58 -8.59
N ARG A 288 24.52 -5.18 -9.41
CA ARG A 288 24.71 -6.64 -9.47
C ARG A 288 25.11 -7.24 -8.13
N GLN A 289 25.85 -6.52 -7.29
CA GLN A 289 26.25 -6.95 -5.95
C GLN A 289 25.07 -7.12 -4.99
N ASP A 290 24.02 -6.34 -5.17
CA ASP A 290 22.81 -6.38 -4.32
C ASP A 290 21.85 -7.53 -4.68
N ARG A 291 22.14 -8.29 -5.74
CA ARG A 291 21.33 -9.42 -6.22
C ARG A 291 21.84 -10.80 -5.80
N VAL A 292 23.03 -10.86 -5.18
CA VAL A 292 23.69 -12.14 -4.85
C VAL A 292 23.16 -12.74 -3.55
N ASP A 293 22.52 -11.93 -2.73
CA ASP A 293 21.96 -12.35 -1.45
C ASP A 293 20.43 -12.60 -1.51
N VAL A 294 19.90 -13.08 -0.40
CA VAL A 294 18.47 -13.41 -0.24
C VAL A 294 17.56 -12.22 -0.55
N LEU A 295 17.95 -10.98 -0.18
CA LEU A 295 17.17 -9.77 -0.47
C LEU A 295 17.18 -9.41 -1.95
N GLY A 296 18.17 -9.91 -2.70
CA GLY A 296 18.28 -9.67 -4.13
C GLY A 296 17.04 -10.04 -4.92
N ALA A 297 16.32 -11.07 -4.48
CA ALA A 297 15.06 -11.49 -5.09
C ALA A 297 13.87 -10.57 -4.76
N PHE A 298 13.96 -9.69 -3.75
CA PHE A 298 12.85 -8.88 -3.25
C PHE A 298 13.00 -7.41 -3.65
N PRO A 299 12.37 -6.93 -4.73
CA PRO A 299 12.61 -5.59 -5.28
C PRO A 299 12.41 -4.45 -4.29
N CYS A 300 11.33 -4.48 -3.49
CA CYS A 300 11.04 -3.43 -2.53
C CYS A 300 12.02 -3.42 -1.35
N LEU A 301 12.50 -4.59 -0.91
CA LEU A 301 13.51 -4.68 0.16
C LEU A 301 14.89 -4.24 -0.32
N ARG A 302 15.29 -4.56 -1.57
CA ARG A 302 16.50 -3.98 -2.19
C ARG A 302 16.45 -2.45 -2.21
N CYS A 303 15.31 -1.91 -2.63
CA CYS A 303 15.08 -0.48 -2.68
C CYS A 303 15.17 0.15 -1.28
N ALA A 304 14.57 -0.48 -0.26
CA ALA A 304 14.69 -0.04 1.13
C ALA A 304 16.14 -0.10 1.64
N ARG A 305 16.88 -1.17 1.30
CA ARG A 305 18.29 -1.33 1.67
C ARG A 305 19.17 -0.24 1.04
N SER A 306 18.97 0.09 -0.25
CA SER A 306 19.76 1.13 -0.93
C SER A 306 19.62 2.51 -0.28
N LEU A 307 18.54 2.74 0.49
CA LEU A 307 18.29 3.95 1.27
C LEU A 307 18.62 3.81 2.76
N GLY A 308 19.23 2.70 3.19
CA GLY A 308 19.56 2.45 4.60
C GLY A 308 18.34 2.31 5.51
N LYS A 309 17.19 1.90 4.96
CA LYS A 309 15.94 1.79 5.73
C LYS A 309 15.78 0.44 6.45
N LEU A 310 16.73 -0.50 6.28
CA LEU A 310 16.73 -1.83 6.91
C LEU A 310 17.76 -1.98 8.04
N GLU A 311 18.60 -0.97 8.30
CA GLU A 311 19.69 -1.04 9.29
C GLU A 311 19.23 -1.40 10.72
N TRP A 312 17.98 -1.06 11.06
CA TRP A 312 17.38 -1.35 12.35
C TRP A 312 17.10 -2.85 12.60
N ILE A 313 16.98 -3.66 11.53
CA ILE A 313 16.62 -5.10 11.62
C ILE A 313 17.63 -5.88 12.49
N GLY A 314 18.91 -5.50 12.45
CA GLY A 314 19.95 -6.12 13.27
C GLY A 314 19.72 -6.09 14.79
N ARG A 315 18.77 -5.28 15.26
CA ARG A 315 18.35 -5.24 16.68
C ARG A 315 17.42 -6.40 17.06
N TYR A 316 16.92 -7.17 16.07
CA TYR A 316 15.94 -8.24 16.24
C TYR A 316 16.51 -9.57 15.76
N ALA A 317 17.29 -10.23 16.60
CA ALA A 317 18.02 -11.46 16.24
C ALA A 317 17.12 -12.59 15.70
N GLU A 318 15.84 -12.63 16.13
CA GLU A 318 14.85 -13.63 15.71
C GLU A 318 14.15 -13.27 14.38
N SER A 319 14.37 -12.08 13.84
CA SER A 319 13.77 -11.71 12.55
C SER A 319 14.35 -12.58 11.43
N PRO A 320 13.51 -13.18 10.55
CA PRO A 320 14.01 -13.98 9.43
C PRO A 320 14.77 -13.17 8.38
N TRP A 321 14.79 -11.84 8.53
CA TRP A 321 15.51 -10.90 7.66
C TRP A 321 16.87 -10.49 8.22
N VAL A 322 17.23 -10.92 9.45
CA VAL A 322 18.58 -10.72 10.00
C VAL A 322 19.59 -11.50 9.17
N GLY A 323 20.71 -10.87 8.81
CA GLY A 323 21.73 -11.44 7.93
C GLY A 323 21.39 -11.39 6.43
N ALA A 324 20.16 -10.97 6.10
CA ALA A 324 19.75 -10.69 4.73
C ALA A 324 19.66 -9.17 4.45
N ALA A 325 19.63 -8.35 5.53
CA ALA A 325 19.52 -6.90 5.46
C ALA A 325 20.89 -6.21 5.46
#